data_d190e0ad25e5cf69188edaba0262e7e9
#
_entry.id   d190e0ad25e5cf69188edaba0262e7e9
#
_cell.length_a   1.000
_cell.length_b   1.000
_cell.length_c   1.000
_cell.angle_alpha   90.00
_cell.angle_beta   90.00
_cell.angle_gamma   90.00
#
_symmetry.space_group_name_H-M   'P 1'
#
loop_
_entity.id
_entity.type
_entity.pdbx_description
1 polymer ?
#
loop_
_entity_poly.entity_id
_entity_poly.type
_entity_poly.pdbx_seq_one_letter_code
_entity_poly.pdbx_strand_id
1 'polypeptide(L)'
;MQLKNGDIFAEHYQLKKLLGVGSFGEVWLARNILADVDVAIKLYGLLDDNGIKDFREEFKLAYKLHHPNLLHLNHFDVFGQCPFLVMPYCPKGSSASLKGKMSEKQIWRFIRDVSCGLMFLHNQNPPIIHQDIKPDNILIGDDDKFIISDFGISRKLE
;
A
#
# COMPACT_ATOMS: atom_id res chain seq x y z
N MET A 1 10.59 -5.94 -17.41
CA MET A 1 11.05 -4.54 -17.53
C MET A 1 12.01 -4.30 -16.37
N GLN A 2 13.23 -3.86 -16.62
CA GLN A 2 14.21 -3.62 -15.55
C GLN A 2 14.25 -2.11 -15.28
N LEU A 3 13.50 -1.69 -14.27
CA LEU A 3 13.39 -0.28 -13.87
C LEU A 3 14.60 0.14 -13.03
N LYS A 4 14.99 1.41 -13.15
CA LYS A 4 16.14 2.01 -12.44
C LYS A 4 15.76 3.34 -11.83
N ASN A 5 16.56 3.77 -10.87
CA ASN A 5 16.47 5.11 -10.31
C ASN A 5 16.67 6.15 -11.41
N GLY A 6 15.78 7.14 -11.49
CA GLY A 6 15.75 8.19 -12.50
C GLY A 6 14.83 7.92 -13.68
N ASP A 7 14.39 6.67 -13.89
CA ASP A 7 13.48 6.33 -14.99
C ASP A 7 12.12 7.04 -14.82
N ILE A 8 11.53 7.43 -15.94
CA ILE A 8 10.15 7.92 -15.99
C ILE A 8 9.22 6.75 -16.29
N PHE A 9 8.37 6.43 -15.33
CA PHE A 9 7.35 5.38 -15.45
C PHE A 9 5.98 6.01 -15.71
N ALA A 10 5.20 5.39 -16.59
CA ALA A 10 3.84 5.83 -16.95
C ALA A 10 3.78 7.37 -17.20
N GLU A 11 4.75 7.88 -17.96
CA GLU A 11 4.89 9.26 -18.46
C GLU A 11 5.16 10.35 -17.43
N HIS A 12 4.77 10.17 -16.16
CA HIS A 12 4.85 11.25 -15.16
C HIS A 12 5.27 10.84 -13.76
N TYR A 13 5.76 9.63 -13.58
CA TYR A 13 6.32 9.18 -12.29
C TYR A 13 7.83 8.97 -12.40
N GLN A 14 8.62 9.88 -11.89
CA GLN A 14 10.07 9.71 -11.81
C GLN A 14 10.43 8.81 -10.64
N LEU A 15 10.96 7.63 -10.93
CA LEU A 15 11.39 6.66 -9.93
C LEU A 15 12.62 7.18 -9.19
N LYS A 16 12.57 7.23 -7.86
CA LYS A 16 13.65 7.76 -7.02
C LYS A 16 14.41 6.68 -6.28
N LYS A 17 13.70 5.71 -5.71
CA LYS A 17 14.30 4.68 -4.86
C LYS A 17 13.41 3.47 -4.78
N LEU A 18 13.98 2.29 -4.92
CA LEU A 18 13.30 1.03 -4.61
C LEU A 18 13.13 0.92 -3.09
N LEU A 19 11.88 0.83 -2.64
CA LEU A 19 11.51 0.72 -1.22
C LEU A 19 11.44 -0.73 -0.76
N GLY A 20 11.04 -1.64 -1.65
CA GLY A 20 10.94 -3.05 -1.34
C GLY A 20 10.57 -3.90 -2.55
N VAL A 21 10.86 -5.19 -2.43
CA VAL A 21 10.48 -6.23 -3.40
C VAL A 21 9.72 -7.30 -2.62
N GLY A 22 8.53 -7.63 -3.07
CA GLY A 22 7.69 -8.66 -2.47
C GLY A 22 7.28 -9.72 -3.49
N SER A 23 6.50 -10.71 -3.05
CA SER A 23 5.95 -11.77 -3.92
C SER A 23 5.07 -11.24 -5.06
N PHE A 24 4.54 -10.03 -4.91
CA PHE A 24 3.61 -9.41 -5.86
C PHE A 24 4.23 -8.31 -6.71
N GLY A 25 5.54 -8.05 -6.58
CA GLY A 25 6.24 -7.05 -7.36
C GLY A 25 7.09 -6.07 -6.55
N GLU A 26 7.33 -4.91 -7.09
CA GLU A 26 8.24 -3.89 -6.56
C GLU A 26 7.45 -2.69 -6.03
N VAL A 27 7.93 -2.09 -4.93
CA VAL A 27 7.42 -0.81 -4.42
C VAL A 27 8.51 0.25 -4.57
N TRP A 28 8.19 1.32 -5.24
CA TRP A 28 9.09 2.43 -5.51
C TRP A 28 8.62 3.73 -4.87
N LEU A 29 9.56 4.48 -4.29
CA LEU A 29 9.38 5.91 -4.10
C LEU A 29 9.51 6.58 -5.46
N ALA A 30 8.53 7.39 -5.83
CA ALA A 30 8.52 8.15 -7.06
C ALA A 30 8.05 9.58 -6.85
N ARG A 31 8.49 10.49 -7.73
CA ARG A 31 7.95 11.85 -7.83
C ARG A 31 6.87 11.88 -8.90
N ASN A 32 5.66 12.21 -8.56
CA ASN A 32 4.68 12.62 -9.54
C ASN A 32 5.08 14.01 -10.05
N ILE A 33 5.59 14.10 -11.28
CA ILE A 33 6.14 15.34 -11.84
C ILE A 33 5.06 16.36 -12.19
N LEU A 34 3.81 15.93 -12.38
CA LEU A 34 2.70 16.86 -12.68
C LEU A 34 2.16 17.51 -11.39
N ALA A 35 2.03 16.72 -10.32
CA ALA A 35 1.52 17.21 -9.05
C ALA A 35 2.62 17.73 -8.11
N ASP A 36 3.89 17.50 -8.45
CA ASP A 36 5.07 17.85 -7.67
C ASP A 36 5.04 17.27 -6.24
N VAL A 37 4.62 16.00 -6.11
CA VAL A 37 4.53 15.29 -4.82
C VAL A 37 5.23 13.94 -4.87
N ASP A 38 5.77 13.52 -3.74
CA ASP A 38 6.33 12.18 -3.58
C ASP A 38 5.21 11.18 -3.27
N VAL A 39 5.24 10.04 -3.96
CA VAL A 39 4.26 8.95 -3.84
C VAL A 39 4.98 7.61 -3.73
N ALA A 40 4.30 6.62 -3.21
CA ALA A 40 4.72 5.22 -3.33
C ALA A 40 3.97 4.58 -4.51
N ILE A 41 4.70 3.88 -5.38
CA ILE A 41 4.11 3.14 -6.51
C ILE A 41 4.42 1.67 -6.31
N LYS A 42 3.37 0.86 -6.24
CA LYS A 42 3.49 -0.60 -6.25
C LYS A 42 3.23 -1.11 -7.65
N LEU A 43 4.27 -1.72 -8.23
CA LEU A 43 4.24 -2.33 -9.54
C LEU A 43 3.99 -3.82 -9.39
N TYR A 44 3.03 -4.32 -10.12
CA TYR A 44 2.78 -5.75 -10.22
C TYR A 44 3.48 -6.32 -11.44
N GLY A 45 3.75 -7.62 -11.43
CA GLY A 45 4.34 -8.29 -12.61
C GLY A 45 3.44 -8.16 -13.84
N LEU A 46 3.98 -8.52 -15.00
CA LEU A 46 3.18 -8.57 -16.23
C LEU A 46 2.04 -9.57 -16.06
N LEU A 47 0.82 -9.12 -16.24
CA LEU A 47 -0.39 -9.91 -16.15
C LEU A 47 -1.03 -10.05 -17.53
N ASP A 48 -1.70 -11.17 -17.77
CA ASP A 48 -2.59 -11.31 -18.91
C ASP A 48 -3.91 -10.53 -18.68
N ASP A 49 -4.78 -10.51 -19.68
CA ASP A 49 -6.03 -9.75 -19.65
C ASP A 49 -6.96 -10.20 -18.52
N ASN A 50 -6.97 -11.49 -18.16
CA ASN A 50 -7.75 -12.02 -17.06
C ASN A 50 -7.19 -11.55 -15.72
N GLY A 51 -5.88 -11.65 -15.52
CA GLY A 51 -5.21 -11.14 -14.32
C GLY A 51 -5.41 -9.63 -14.13
N ILE A 52 -5.39 -8.84 -15.20
CA ILE A 52 -5.69 -7.41 -15.16
C ILE A 52 -7.14 -7.16 -14.74
N LYS A 53 -8.08 -7.96 -15.24
CA LYS A 53 -9.49 -7.84 -14.88
C LYS A 53 -9.72 -8.15 -13.40
N ASP A 54 -9.16 -9.25 -12.92
CA ASP A 54 -9.25 -9.65 -11.50
C ASP A 54 -8.64 -8.57 -10.59
N PHE A 55 -7.48 -8.05 -10.97
CA PHE A 55 -6.82 -6.97 -10.26
C PHE A 55 -7.68 -5.69 -10.18
N ARG A 56 -8.39 -5.34 -11.26
CA ARG A 56 -9.31 -4.19 -11.27
C ARG A 56 -10.47 -4.36 -10.30
N GLU A 57 -11.04 -5.55 -10.19
CA GLU A 57 -12.15 -5.80 -9.27
C GLU A 57 -11.69 -5.70 -7.80
N GLU A 58 -10.52 -6.23 -7.47
CA GLU A 58 -9.92 -6.07 -6.15
C GLU A 58 -9.64 -4.61 -5.81
N PHE A 59 -9.06 -3.86 -6.77
CA PHE A 59 -8.78 -2.44 -6.60
C PHE A 59 -10.04 -1.60 -6.36
N LYS A 60 -11.12 -1.81 -7.14
CA LYS A 60 -12.38 -1.09 -6.96
C LYS A 60 -12.92 -1.21 -5.54
N LEU A 61 -12.68 -2.34 -4.91
CA LEU A 61 -13.07 -2.58 -3.54
C LEU A 61 -12.21 -1.78 -2.57
N ALA A 62 -10.90 -1.93 -2.68
CA ALA A 62 -9.93 -1.27 -1.81
C ALA A 62 -9.98 0.26 -1.96
N TYR A 63 -10.24 0.77 -3.16
CA TYR A 63 -10.36 2.21 -3.45
C TYR A 63 -11.49 2.90 -2.67
N LYS A 64 -12.56 2.17 -2.36
CA LYS A 64 -13.70 2.69 -1.59
C LYS A 64 -13.48 2.72 -0.09
N LEU A 65 -12.39 2.09 0.39
CA LEU A 65 -12.10 2.01 1.81
C LEU A 65 -11.37 3.27 2.29
N HIS A 66 -12.05 4.04 3.11
CA HIS A 66 -11.50 5.25 3.71
C HIS A 66 -11.52 5.12 5.22
N HIS A 67 -10.34 5.02 5.82
CA HIS A 67 -10.18 4.95 7.27
C HIS A 67 -8.79 5.50 7.67
N PRO A 68 -8.66 6.24 8.78
CA PRO A 68 -7.38 6.84 9.21
C PRO A 68 -6.25 5.84 9.41
N ASN A 69 -6.58 4.60 9.74
CA ASN A 69 -5.61 3.53 9.98
C ASN A 69 -5.52 2.51 8.84
N LEU A 70 -5.98 2.86 7.66
CA LEU A 70 -5.78 2.13 6.40
C LEU A 70 -5.07 3.01 5.39
N LEU A 71 -4.09 2.45 4.68
CA LEU A 71 -3.42 3.17 3.60
C LEU A 71 -4.39 3.36 2.44
N HIS A 72 -4.69 4.62 2.13
CA HIS A 72 -5.59 4.94 1.03
C HIS A 72 -4.91 4.69 -0.31
N LEU A 73 -5.64 4.09 -1.26
CA LEU A 73 -5.19 3.91 -2.64
C LEU A 73 -5.63 5.13 -3.47
N ASN A 74 -4.66 5.94 -3.89
CA ASN A 74 -4.95 7.19 -4.61
C ASN A 74 -5.34 6.95 -6.07
N HIS A 75 -4.66 6.01 -6.72
CA HIS A 75 -4.83 5.77 -8.14
C HIS A 75 -4.42 4.35 -8.51
N PHE A 76 -5.06 3.82 -9.54
CA PHE A 76 -4.75 2.57 -10.19
C PHE A 76 -4.68 2.79 -11.68
N ASP A 77 -3.69 2.20 -12.33
CA ASP A 77 -3.61 2.18 -13.79
C ASP A 77 -2.82 0.97 -14.27
N VAL A 78 -2.78 0.80 -15.59
CA VAL A 78 -2.03 -0.26 -16.28
C VAL A 78 -1.13 0.41 -17.32
N PHE A 79 0.17 0.26 -17.17
CA PHE A 79 1.16 0.73 -18.14
C PHE A 79 1.77 -0.46 -18.88
N GLY A 80 1.47 -0.57 -20.16
CA GLY A 80 1.69 -1.81 -20.92
C GLY A 80 0.79 -2.93 -20.36
N GLN A 81 1.39 -4.04 -19.97
CA GLN A 81 0.70 -5.15 -19.25
C GLN A 81 1.06 -5.17 -17.75
N CYS A 82 1.58 -4.07 -17.22
CA CYS A 82 1.99 -3.93 -15.83
C CYS A 82 0.96 -3.09 -15.06
N PRO A 83 0.10 -3.68 -14.25
CA PRO A 83 -0.75 -2.95 -13.32
C PRO A 83 0.08 -2.30 -12.24
N PHE A 84 -0.33 -1.11 -11.80
CA PHE A 84 0.32 -0.42 -10.72
C PHE A 84 -0.66 0.35 -9.83
N LEU A 85 -0.28 0.51 -8.57
CA LEU A 85 -1.01 1.30 -7.58
C LEU A 85 -0.19 2.51 -7.16
N VAL A 86 -0.85 3.64 -7.01
CA VAL A 86 -0.27 4.85 -6.43
C VAL A 86 -0.86 5.10 -5.06
N MET A 87 0.00 5.29 -4.07
CA MET A 87 -0.35 5.42 -2.65
C MET A 87 0.42 6.59 -2.03
N PRO A 88 -0.04 7.15 -0.91
CA PRO A 88 0.75 8.09 -0.14
C PRO A 88 2.10 7.47 0.27
N TYR A 89 3.17 8.25 0.13
CA TYR A 89 4.47 7.86 0.64
C TYR A 89 4.55 8.12 2.15
N CYS A 90 4.95 7.11 2.92
CA CYS A 90 5.19 7.22 4.36
C CYS A 90 6.70 7.26 4.62
N PRO A 91 7.32 8.43 4.80
CA PRO A 91 8.79 8.56 4.88
C PRO A 91 9.39 7.89 6.12
N LYS A 92 8.61 7.69 7.17
CA LYS A 92 9.04 6.97 8.39
C LYS A 92 9.09 5.45 8.22
N GLY A 93 8.60 4.93 7.08
CA GLY A 93 8.61 3.51 6.76
C GLY A 93 7.62 2.69 7.56
N SER A 94 7.94 1.40 7.78
CA SER A 94 7.09 0.46 8.50
C SER A 94 7.44 0.38 9.99
N SER A 95 6.50 -0.13 10.79
CA SER A 95 6.68 -0.36 12.22
C SER A 95 7.74 -1.42 12.56
N ALA A 96 8.19 -2.20 11.56
CA ALA A 96 9.29 -3.14 11.74
C ALA A 96 10.57 -2.47 12.24
N SER A 97 10.82 -1.20 11.86
CA SER A 97 11.95 -0.40 12.33
C SER A 97 11.91 -0.09 13.84
N LEU A 98 10.74 -0.20 14.46
CA LEU A 98 10.50 0.08 15.87
C LEU A 98 10.57 -1.18 16.76
N LYS A 99 10.89 -2.35 16.18
CA LYS A 99 10.98 -3.61 16.94
C LYS A 99 11.94 -3.49 18.12
N GLY A 100 11.45 -3.77 19.33
CA GLY A 100 12.22 -3.70 20.57
C GLY A 100 12.55 -2.27 21.05
N LYS A 101 12.00 -1.24 20.39
CA LYS A 101 12.29 0.18 20.70
C LYS A 101 11.04 0.99 21.04
N MET A 102 9.86 0.40 20.94
CA MET A 102 8.61 1.11 21.23
C MET A 102 8.51 1.44 22.72
N SER A 103 8.16 2.70 23.02
CA SER A 103 7.69 3.08 24.35
C SER A 103 6.32 2.47 24.65
N GLU A 104 5.94 2.39 25.92
CA GLU A 104 4.62 1.90 26.30
C GLU A 104 3.49 2.67 25.58
N LYS A 105 3.60 3.99 25.50
CA LYS A 105 2.65 4.85 24.77
C LYS A 105 2.54 4.47 23.30
N GLN A 106 3.66 4.16 22.64
CA GLN A 106 3.67 3.71 21.24
C GLN A 106 3.03 2.33 21.08
N ILE A 107 3.26 1.42 22.02
CA ILE A 107 2.64 0.07 22.01
C ILE A 107 1.11 0.19 22.10
N TRP A 108 0.60 0.99 23.03
CA TRP A 108 -0.84 1.21 23.17
C TRP A 108 -1.45 1.87 21.92
N ARG A 109 -0.74 2.83 21.34
CA ARG A 109 -1.16 3.45 20.09
C ARG A 109 -1.20 2.45 18.93
N PHE A 110 -0.15 1.62 18.81
CA PHE A 110 -0.08 0.57 17.80
C PHE A 110 -1.27 -0.38 17.90
N ILE A 111 -1.53 -0.91 19.09
CA ILE A 111 -2.65 -1.83 19.34
C ILE A 111 -3.97 -1.16 18.95
N ARG A 112 -4.21 0.07 19.40
CA ARG A 112 -5.43 0.82 19.10
C ARG A 112 -5.59 1.04 17.60
N ASP A 113 -4.58 1.60 16.94
CA ASP A 113 -4.66 2.01 15.54
C ASP A 113 -4.85 0.80 14.61
N VAL A 114 -4.10 -0.28 14.85
CA VAL A 114 -4.24 -1.52 14.07
C VAL A 114 -5.59 -2.17 14.33
N SER A 115 -6.05 -2.24 15.58
CA SER A 115 -7.37 -2.78 15.90
C SER A 115 -8.51 -2.00 15.26
N CYS A 116 -8.44 -0.66 15.25
CA CYS A 116 -9.43 0.18 14.58
C CYS A 116 -9.48 -0.08 13.06
N GLY A 117 -8.33 -0.18 12.41
CA GLY A 117 -8.26 -0.49 10.98
C GLY A 117 -8.82 -1.88 10.66
N LEU A 118 -8.47 -2.91 11.45
CA LEU A 118 -8.99 -4.26 11.29
C LEU A 118 -10.49 -4.33 11.54
N MET A 119 -10.98 -3.68 12.58
CA MET A 119 -12.41 -3.61 12.87
C MET A 119 -13.18 -2.99 11.70
N PHE A 120 -12.65 -1.93 11.09
CA PHE A 120 -13.26 -1.32 9.91
C PHE A 120 -13.32 -2.30 8.74
N LEU A 121 -12.25 -3.06 8.46
CA LEU A 121 -12.24 -4.07 7.40
C LEU A 121 -13.23 -5.21 7.67
N HIS A 122 -13.26 -5.71 8.90
CA HIS A 122 -14.13 -6.81 9.29
C HIS A 122 -15.62 -6.45 9.30
N ASN A 123 -15.94 -5.16 9.48
CA ASN A 123 -17.32 -4.66 9.44
C ASN A 123 -17.82 -4.33 8.02
N GLN A 124 -17.00 -4.55 6.99
CA GLN A 124 -17.49 -4.41 5.61
C GLN A 124 -18.49 -5.53 5.28
N ASN A 125 -19.28 -5.35 4.23
CA ASN A 125 -20.22 -6.36 3.73
C ASN A 125 -19.91 -6.66 2.25
N PRO A 126 -19.34 -7.83 1.93
CA PRO A 126 -18.84 -8.86 2.84
C PRO A 126 -17.60 -8.42 3.64
N PRO A 127 -17.30 -9.06 4.79
CA PRO A 127 -16.10 -8.77 5.58
C PRO A 127 -14.81 -8.96 4.77
N ILE A 128 -13.85 -8.07 5.01
CA ILE A 128 -12.53 -8.11 4.36
C ILE A 128 -11.50 -8.59 5.38
N ILE A 129 -10.84 -9.69 5.09
CA ILE A 129 -9.78 -10.26 5.93
C ILE A 129 -8.42 -9.95 5.33
N HIS A 130 -7.54 -9.32 6.09
CA HIS A 130 -6.23 -8.86 5.59
C HIS A 130 -5.28 -10.02 5.23
N GLN A 131 -5.22 -11.08 6.02
CA GLN A 131 -4.43 -12.32 5.86
C GLN A 131 -2.90 -12.19 5.96
N ASP A 132 -2.32 -10.98 5.99
CA ASP A 132 -0.87 -10.77 6.09
C ASP A 132 -0.53 -9.62 7.05
N ILE A 133 -1.12 -9.64 8.26
CA ILE A 133 -0.79 -8.64 9.29
C ILE A 133 0.58 -8.96 9.88
N LYS A 134 1.52 -8.04 9.67
CA LYS A 134 2.88 -8.09 10.20
C LYS A 134 3.46 -6.67 10.30
N PRO A 135 4.51 -6.45 11.11
CA PRO A 135 5.10 -5.11 11.27
C PRO A 135 5.53 -4.45 9.96
N ASP A 136 5.95 -5.22 8.95
CA ASP A 136 6.33 -4.70 7.63
C ASP A 136 5.15 -4.07 6.88
N ASN A 137 3.93 -4.55 7.14
CA ASN A 137 2.69 -4.08 6.53
C ASN A 137 1.93 -3.05 7.38
N ILE A 138 2.54 -2.56 8.46
CA ILE A 138 2.02 -1.46 9.27
C ILE A 138 2.95 -0.28 9.11
N LEU A 139 2.52 0.73 8.38
CA LEU A 139 3.30 1.95 8.12
C LEU A 139 3.14 2.97 9.25
N ILE A 140 4.13 3.86 9.35
CA ILE A 140 4.11 4.99 10.28
C ILE A 140 3.77 6.24 9.45
N GLY A 141 2.58 6.75 9.64
CA GLY A 141 2.09 7.95 8.97
C GLY A 141 2.39 9.23 9.73
N ASP A 142 1.72 10.30 9.33
CA ASP A 142 1.78 11.58 10.02
C ASP A 142 1.29 11.45 11.47
N ASP A 143 1.82 12.31 12.36
CA ASP A 143 1.52 12.28 13.80
C ASP A 143 1.78 10.93 14.47
N ASP A 144 2.72 10.12 13.90
CA ASP A 144 3.10 8.78 14.39
C ASP A 144 1.93 7.79 14.50
N LYS A 145 0.87 7.99 13.71
CA LYS A 145 -0.21 7.02 13.63
C LYS A 145 0.22 5.78 12.85
N PHE A 146 -0.32 4.63 13.23
CA PHE A 146 -0.07 3.38 12.55
C PHE A 146 -1.15 3.11 11.49
N ILE A 147 -0.71 2.70 10.30
CA ILE A 147 -1.55 2.57 9.11
C ILE A 147 -1.33 1.18 8.51
N ILE A 148 -2.41 0.40 8.38
CA ILE A 148 -2.37 -0.91 7.72
C ILE A 148 -2.22 -0.71 6.22
N SER A 149 -1.24 -1.39 5.62
CA SER A 149 -0.99 -1.43 4.18
C SER A 149 -1.17 -2.83 3.62
N ASP A 150 -1.13 -2.97 2.30
CA ASP A 150 -1.16 -4.26 1.59
C ASP A 150 -2.42 -5.13 1.82
N PHE A 151 -3.58 -4.50 2.08
CA PHE A 151 -4.86 -5.20 2.20
C PHE A 151 -5.56 -5.49 0.85
N GLY A 152 -4.92 -5.18 -0.29
CA GLY A 152 -5.43 -5.43 -1.64
C GLY A 152 -5.45 -6.92 -2.05
N ILE A 153 -4.82 -7.81 -1.27
CA ILE A 153 -4.82 -9.27 -1.48
C ILE A 153 -5.84 -9.95 -0.54
N SER A 154 -6.53 -9.14 0.23
CA SER A 154 -7.49 -9.58 1.21
C SER A 154 -8.64 -10.33 0.53
N ARG A 155 -8.91 -11.55 0.94
CA ARG A 155 -10.07 -12.30 0.44
C ARG A 155 -11.32 -11.84 1.17
N LYS A 156 -12.41 -11.68 0.40
CA LYS A 156 -13.75 -11.61 0.96
C LYS A 156 -14.07 -13.00 1.54
N LEU A 157 -14.65 -13.03 2.72
CA LEU A 157 -15.35 -14.24 3.16
C LEU A 157 -16.69 -14.26 2.42
N GLU A 158 -16.90 -15.29 1.62
CA GLU A 158 -18.21 -15.61 1.05
C GLU A 158 -19.17 -16.07 2.14
#